data_3de599a21f21b418d0f2017b11b2e6f0
#
_entry.id   3de599a21f21b418d0f2017b11b2e6f0
#
_cell.length_a   1.000
_cell.length_b   1.000
_cell.length_c   1.000
_cell.angle_alpha   90.00
_cell.angle_beta   90.00
_cell.angle_gamma   90.00
#
_symmetry.space_group_name_H-M   'P 1'
#
loop_
_entity.id
_entity.type
_entity.pdbx_description
1 polymer ?
#
loop_
_entity_poly.entity_id
_entity_poly.type
_entity_poly.pdbx_seq_one_letter_code
_entity_poly.pdbx_strand_id
1 'polypeptide(L)'
;LIRPNSGEIILNGQNKKVSEARRVPLEYRKLVQMVFQDPFGSLNAVHTVYHHLARPLLRHQLKNQNELFPYIVEMLETVGLTPGSKFAEKFPHEMSGGERQRVAIARALSLDPDLIIADEPTSMLDVSIRMEILEIFAKMRIEKNLTIIFITHDLASARYLADRIIVLQNGSIIEQGPAEDLIQSPKKDYTKQLVRAASPGWLQKGNNKGVNNG
;
A
#
# COMPACT_ATOMS: atom_id res chain seq x y z
N LEU A 1 18.63 -2.94 4.94
CA LEU A 1 18.10 -3.63 3.74
C LEU A 1 18.97 -4.85 3.46
N ILE A 2 18.32 -5.98 3.30
CA ILE A 2 18.97 -7.26 2.92
C ILE A 2 19.12 -7.25 1.40
N ARG A 3 20.31 -7.62 0.91
CA ARG A 3 20.54 -7.77 -0.52
C ARG A 3 20.05 -9.13 -0.99
N PRO A 4 19.40 -9.23 -2.17
CA PRO A 4 19.08 -10.53 -2.74
C PRO A 4 20.36 -11.31 -3.07
N ASN A 5 20.33 -12.63 -2.83
CA ASN A 5 21.46 -13.50 -3.16
C ASN A 5 21.51 -13.81 -4.66
N SER A 6 20.34 -13.84 -5.32
CA SER A 6 20.19 -14.14 -6.75
C SER A 6 18.85 -13.61 -7.27
N GLY A 7 18.65 -13.67 -8.57
CA GLY A 7 17.44 -13.24 -9.25
C GLY A 7 17.56 -11.87 -9.89
N GLU A 8 16.51 -11.46 -10.57
CA GLU A 8 16.43 -10.20 -11.30
C GLU A 8 15.22 -9.38 -10.84
N ILE A 9 15.38 -8.06 -10.86
CA ILE A 9 14.28 -7.12 -10.65
C ILE A 9 14.04 -6.40 -11.99
N ILE A 10 12.88 -6.65 -12.57
CA ILE A 10 12.46 -6.02 -13.82
C ILE A 10 11.37 -5.00 -13.50
N LEU A 11 11.62 -3.73 -13.82
CA LEU A 11 10.67 -2.64 -13.68
C LEU A 11 10.48 -1.96 -15.03
N ASN A 12 9.24 -1.85 -15.51
CA ASN A 12 8.90 -1.28 -16.83
C ASN A 12 9.70 -1.93 -17.97
N GLY A 13 9.83 -3.26 -17.95
CA GLY A 13 10.58 -4.02 -18.96
C GLY A 13 12.12 -3.86 -18.90
N GLN A 14 12.63 -3.09 -17.94
CA GLN A 14 14.07 -2.89 -17.77
C GLN A 14 14.58 -3.65 -16.54
N ASN A 15 15.64 -4.44 -16.75
CA ASN A 15 16.34 -5.09 -15.63
C ASN A 15 17.06 -4.03 -14.79
N LYS A 16 16.65 -3.88 -13.54
CA LYS A 16 17.26 -2.96 -12.57
C LYS A 16 18.29 -3.72 -11.76
N LYS A 17 19.58 -3.54 -12.09
CA LYS A 17 20.73 -4.12 -11.36
C LYS A 17 20.89 -3.54 -9.95
N VAL A 18 19.81 -3.56 -9.17
CA VAL A 18 19.77 -2.98 -7.81
C VAL A 18 20.68 -3.77 -6.84
N SER A 19 20.89 -5.06 -7.12
CA SER A 19 21.73 -5.95 -6.32
C SER A 19 23.21 -5.57 -6.36
N GLU A 20 23.68 -4.97 -7.47
CA GLU A 20 25.09 -4.59 -7.67
C GLU A 20 25.39 -3.17 -7.15
N ALA A 21 24.39 -2.31 -7.03
CA ALA A 21 24.58 -0.93 -6.64
C ALA A 21 24.88 -0.78 -5.14
N ARG A 22 25.95 -0.07 -4.81
CA ARG A 22 26.29 0.29 -3.42
C ARG A 22 25.19 1.15 -2.75
N ARG A 23 24.46 1.92 -3.58
CA ARG A 23 23.28 2.71 -3.19
C ARG A 23 22.22 2.60 -4.29
N VAL A 24 20.95 2.49 -3.87
CA VAL A 24 19.82 2.51 -4.80
C VAL A 24 19.79 3.87 -5.53
N PRO A 25 19.74 3.89 -6.88
CA PRO A 25 19.71 5.13 -7.66
C PRO A 25 18.54 6.03 -7.28
N LEU A 26 18.69 7.34 -7.42
CA LEU A 26 17.65 8.31 -7.08
C LEU A 26 16.40 8.14 -7.97
N GLU A 27 16.61 7.88 -9.25
CA GLU A 27 15.52 7.59 -10.20
C GLU A 27 14.69 6.38 -9.78
N TYR A 28 15.34 5.28 -9.39
CA TYR A 28 14.63 4.10 -8.89
C TYR A 28 13.79 4.42 -7.65
N ARG A 29 14.31 5.26 -6.75
CA ARG A 29 13.59 5.70 -5.55
C ARG A 29 12.40 6.60 -5.86
N LYS A 30 12.36 7.26 -7.02
CA LYS A 30 11.19 7.99 -7.49
C LYS A 30 10.12 7.02 -7.97
N LEU A 31 10.50 6.05 -8.79
CA LEU A 31 9.59 5.09 -9.43
C LEU A 31 8.98 4.09 -8.44
N VAL A 32 9.73 3.71 -7.40
CA VAL A 32 9.30 2.71 -6.41
C VAL A 32 9.25 3.35 -5.04
N GLN A 33 8.07 3.47 -4.49
CA GLN A 33 7.83 4.01 -3.15
C GLN A 33 7.36 2.92 -2.20
N MET A 34 7.56 3.15 -0.91
CA MET A 34 7.17 2.21 0.14
C MET A 34 6.33 2.89 1.21
N VAL A 35 5.23 2.26 1.57
CA VAL A 35 4.38 2.62 2.72
C VAL A 35 4.57 1.54 3.77
N PHE A 36 5.09 1.91 4.93
CA PHE A 36 5.43 1.00 6.01
C PHE A 36 4.25 0.73 6.95
N GLN A 37 4.32 -0.40 7.65
CA GLN A 37 3.37 -0.84 8.66
C GLN A 37 3.22 0.16 9.81
N ASP A 38 4.35 0.73 10.29
CA ASP A 38 4.37 1.68 11.40
C ASP A 38 4.40 3.13 10.89
N PRO A 39 3.26 3.84 10.95
CA PRO A 39 3.21 5.25 10.59
C PRO A 39 3.93 6.14 11.62
N PHE A 40 4.11 5.67 12.86
CA PHE A 40 4.79 6.42 13.91
C PHE A 40 6.30 6.49 13.65
N GLY A 41 6.92 5.36 13.29
CA GLY A 41 8.34 5.31 12.95
C GLY A 41 8.69 5.92 11.58
N SER A 42 7.70 6.09 10.70
CA SER A 42 7.91 6.62 9.35
C SER A 42 8.00 8.14 9.26
N LEU A 43 7.50 8.88 10.27
CA LEU A 43 7.45 10.34 10.32
C LEU A 43 8.26 10.85 11.53
N ASN A 44 9.24 11.69 11.28
CA ASN A 44 10.02 12.32 12.36
C ASN A 44 9.18 13.39 13.07
N ALA A 45 8.96 13.23 14.38
CA ALA A 45 8.08 14.08 15.19
C ALA A 45 8.51 15.56 15.28
N VAL A 46 9.77 15.89 14.98
CA VAL A 46 10.29 17.27 15.04
C VAL A 46 10.00 18.09 13.78
N HIS A 47 9.43 17.48 12.75
CA HIS A 47 9.11 18.15 11.49
C HIS A 47 7.60 18.13 11.23
N THR A 48 7.10 19.20 10.59
CA THR A 48 5.71 19.29 10.17
C THR A 48 5.39 18.31 9.02
N VAL A 49 4.11 18.05 8.79
CA VAL A 49 3.61 17.29 7.64
C VAL A 49 4.11 17.91 6.33
N TYR A 50 4.05 19.23 6.21
CA TYR A 50 4.62 19.95 5.05
C TYR A 50 6.06 19.56 4.78
N HIS A 51 6.92 19.58 5.80
CA HIS A 51 8.33 19.21 5.65
C HIS A 51 8.51 17.79 5.13
N HIS A 52 7.68 16.84 5.61
CA HIS A 52 7.76 15.43 5.19
C HIS A 52 7.42 15.22 3.72
N LEU A 53 6.51 16.01 3.15
CA LEU A 53 6.16 15.95 1.72
C LEU A 53 7.10 16.83 0.87
N ALA A 54 7.48 18.02 1.34
CA ALA A 54 8.33 18.94 0.60
C ALA A 54 9.74 18.39 0.34
N ARG A 55 10.33 17.74 1.35
CA ARG A 55 11.71 17.25 1.26
C ARG A 55 11.97 16.26 0.12
N PRO A 56 11.16 15.21 -0.10
CA PRO A 56 11.33 14.34 -1.26
C PRO A 56 11.09 15.06 -2.59
N LEU A 57 10.11 15.94 -2.68
CA LEU A 57 9.82 16.73 -3.89
C LEU A 57 11.00 17.61 -4.31
N LEU A 58 11.58 18.32 -3.36
CA LEU A 58 12.79 19.12 -3.58
C LEU A 58 14.00 18.27 -3.96
N ARG A 59 14.19 17.14 -3.27
CA ARG A 59 15.30 16.24 -3.55
C ARG A 59 15.27 15.67 -4.96
N HIS A 60 14.08 15.39 -5.48
CA HIS A 60 13.86 14.87 -6.84
C HIS A 60 13.65 15.98 -7.87
N GLN A 61 13.72 17.28 -7.45
CA GLN A 61 13.56 18.45 -8.32
C GLN A 61 12.23 18.45 -9.10
N LEU A 62 11.15 17.93 -8.48
CA LEU A 62 9.85 17.78 -9.12
C LEU A 62 9.00 19.05 -9.05
N LYS A 63 9.26 19.93 -8.09
CA LYS A 63 8.52 21.17 -7.85
C LYS A 63 9.46 22.28 -7.44
N ASN A 64 9.14 23.51 -7.89
CA ASN A 64 9.78 24.74 -7.44
C ASN A 64 9.19 25.17 -6.09
N GLN A 65 9.92 26.03 -5.36
CA GLN A 65 9.53 26.50 -4.03
C GLN A 65 8.12 27.07 -3.96
N ASN A 66 7.71 27.84 -4.99
CA ASN A 66 6.40 28.50 -5.07
C ASN A 66 5.25 27.52 -5.35
N GLU A 67 5.52 26.36 -5.92
CA GLU A 67 4.54 25.31 -6.28
C GLU A 67 4.36 24.28 -5.17
N LEU A 68 5.28 24.21 -4.21
CA LEU A 68 5.30 23.17 -3.19
C LEU A 68 4.06 23.19 -2.30
N PHE A 69 3.71 24.36 -1.74
CA PHE A 69 2.61 24.42 -0.78
C PHE A 69 1.26 24.06 -1.41
N PRO A 70 0.84 24.64 -2.55
CA PRO A 70 -0.40 24.24 -3.21
C PRO A 70 -0.45 22.76 -3.56
N TYR A 71 0.65 22.21 -4.09
CA TYR A 71 0.74 20.80 -4.45
C TYR A 71 0.64 19.86 -3.23
N ILE A 72 1.28 20.22 -2.12
CA ILE A 72 1.21 19.45 -0.87
C ILE A 72 -0.21 19.46 -0.30
N VAL A 73 -0.88 20.62 -0.34
CA VAL A 73 -2.28 20.74 0.09
C VAL A 73 -3.16 19.80 -0.74
N GLU A 74 -3.04 19.81 -2.06
CA GLU A 74 -3.76 18.92 -2.96
C GLU A 74 -3.49 17.43 -2.64
N MET A 75 -2.23 17.07 -2.42
CA MET A 75 -1.86 15.69 -2.07
C MET A 75 -2.47 15.24 -0.74
N LEU A 76 -2.52 16.11 0.26
CA LEU A 76 -3.17 15.82 1.53
C LEU A 76 -4.69 15.64 1.38
N GLU A 77 -5.32 16.49 0.59
CA GLU A 77 -6.76 16.37 0.30
C GLU A 77 -7.11 15.13 -0.50
N THR A 78 -6.24 14.72 -1.42
CA THR A 78 -6.37 13.47 -2.19
C THR A 78 -6.47 12.23 -1.30
N VAL A 79 -5.80 12.23 -0.15
CA VAL A 79 -5.86 11.14 0.84
C VAL A 79 -6.89 11.40 1.95
N GLY A 80 -7.78 12.39 1.78
CA GLY A 80 -8.88 12.69 2.70
C GLY A 80 -8.49 13.50 3.95
N LEU A 81 -7.34 14.19 3.93
CA LEU A 81 -6.94 15.12 4.99
C LEU A 81 -7.37 16.54 4.63
N THR A 82 -8.62 16.88 4.96
CA THR A 82 -9.26 18.17 4.59
C THR A 82 -9.57 19.04 5.82
N PRO A 83 -9.24 20.36 5.81
CA PRO A 83 -8.53 21.07 4.76
C PRO A 83 -7.02 20.79 4.80
N GLY A 84 -6.42 20.51 3.64
CA GLY A 84 -5.01 20.12 3.51
C GLY A 84 -4.04 21.14 4.07
N SER A 85 -4.36 22.44 3.97
CA SER A 85 -3.56 23.53 4.53
C SER A 85 -3.36 23.42 6.04
N LYS A 86 -4.41 23.08 6.79
CA LYS A 86 -4.32 22.89 8.25
C LYS A 86 -3.48 21.65 8.60
N PHE A 87 -3.64 20.57 7.83
CA PHE A 87 -2.85 19.37 8.04
C PHE A 87 -1.36 19.56 7.71
N ALA A 88 -1.04 20.38 6.71
CA ALA A 88 0.33 20.67 6.34
C ALA A 88 1.15 21.29 7.50
N GLU A 89 0.52 22.07 8.36
CA GLU A 89 1.15 22.75 9.49
C GLU A 89 1.30 21.87 10.73
N LYS A 90 0.53 20.77 10.85
CA LYS A 90 0.56 19.88 12.00
C LYS A 90 1.88 19.13 12.10
N PHE A 91 2.23 18.77 13.32
CA PHE A 91 3.27 17.80 13.64
C PHE A 91 2.69 16.38 13.78
N PRO A 92 3.47 15.33 13.56
CA PRO A 92 2.99 13.95 13.68
C PRO A 92 2.36 13.65 15.05
N HIS A 93 2.84 14.22 16.14
CA HIS A 93 2.29 13.99 17.48
C HIS A 93 0.88 14.60 17.71
N GLU A 94 0.45 15.52 16.84
CA GLU A 94 -0.89 16.13 16.87
C GLU A 94 -1.93 15.35 16.04
N MET A 95 -1.54 14.17 15.51
CA MET A 95 -2.34 13.41 14.56
C MET A 95 -2.64 12.00 15.10
N SER A 96 -3.82 11.49 14.76
CA SER A 96 -4.20 10.08 14.98
C SER A 96 -3.35 9.11 14.13
N GLY A 97 -3.38 7.83 14.45
CA GLY A 97 -2.69 6.79 13.68
C GLY A 97 -3.13 6.76 12.20
N GLY A 98 -4.44 6.85 11.95
CA GLY A 98 -5.01 6.88 10.60
C GLY A 98 -4.61 8.13 9.82
N GLU A 99 -4.59 9.32 10.45
CA GLU A 99 -4.13 10.55 9.81
C GLU A 99 -2.63 10.47 9.46
N ARG A 100 -1.79 9.92 10.33
CA ARG A 100 -0.35 9.70 10.04
C ARG A 100 -0.16 8.73 8.88
N GLN A 101 -0.96 7.67 8.82
CA GLN A 101 -0.90 6.71 7.71
C GLN A 101 -1.27 7.38 6.38
N ARG A 102 -2.30 8.23 6.36
CA ARG A 102 -2.67 9.02 5.19
C ARG A 102 -1.55 9.98 4.76
N VAL A 103 -0.85 10.61 5.71
CA VAL A 103 0.35 11.43 5.41
C VAL A 103 1.46 10.58 4.79
N ALA A 104 1.72 9.37 5.30
CA ALA A 104 2.72 8.46 4.74
C ALA A 104 2.36 8.03 3.31
N ILE A 105 1.08 7.78 3.03
CA ILE A 105 0.57 7.49 1.69
C ILE A 105 0.70 8.72 0.78
N ALA A 106 0.27 9.92 1.23
CA ALA A 106 0.41 11.16 0.47
C ALA A 106 1.87 11.44 0.10
N ARG A 107 2.80 11.20 1.04
CA ARG A 107 4.24 11.34 0.79
C ARG A 107 4.73 10.37 -0.29
N ALA A 108 4.28 9.11 -0.28
CA ALA A 108 4.63 8.15 -1.31
C ALA A 108 4.06 8.54 -2.68
N LEU A 109 2.79 8.94 -2.73
CA LEU A 109 2.10 9.37 -3.94
C LEU A 109 2.63 10.68 -4.53
N SER A 110 3.18 11.58 -3.71
CA SER A 110 3.66 12.90 -4.14
C SER A 110 4.80 12.85 -5.16
N LEU A 111 5.53 11.73 -5.22
CA LEU A 111 6.59 11.52 -6.21
C LEU A 111 6.09 10.97 -7.56
N ASP A 112 4.78 10.74 -7.68
CA ASP A 112 4.14 10.13 -8.85
C ASP A 112 4.84 8.82 -9.25
N PRO A 113 4.82 7.79 -8.36
CA PRO A 113 5.54 6.55 -8.57
C PRO A 113 4.80 5.61 -9.52
N ASP A 114 5.54 4.71 -10.19
CA ASP A 114 4.96 3.62 -10.98
C ASP A 114 4.52 2.43 -10.11
N LEU A 115 5.19 2.26 -8.96
CA LEU A 115 4.96 1.16 -8.04
C LEU A 115 4.98 1.63 -6.58
N ILE A 116 3.94 1.25 -5.83
CA ILE A 116 3.94 1.33 -4.37
C ILE A 116 4.01 -0.08 -3.77
N ILE A 117 4.94 -0.28 -2.84
CA ILE A 117 4.98 -1.44 -1.97
C ILE A 117 4.37 -1.03 -0.63
N ALA A 118 3.19 -1.54 -0.32
CA ALA A 118 2.48 -1.27 0.92
C ALA A 118 2.64 -2.48 1.85
N ASP A 119 3.45 -2.32 2.89
CA ASP A 119 3.78 -3.38 3.84
C ASP A 119 2.89 -3.24 5.09
N GLU A 120 1.88 -4.09 5.19
CA GLU A 120 0.84 -4.10 6.23
C GLU A 120 0.26 -2.70 6.57
N PRO A 121 -0.13 -1.88 5.58
CA PRO A 121 -0.41 -0.46 5.80
C PRO A 121 -1.67 -0.20 6.63
N THR A 122 -2.42 -1.23 6.98
CA THR A 122 -3.69 -1.15 7.72
C THR A 122 -3.70 -1.95 9.02
N SER A 123 -2.61 -2.66 9.38
CA SER A 123 -2.58 -3.61 10.50
C SER A 123 -2.78 -2.96 11.87
N MET A 124 -2.39 -1.69 12.03
CA MET A 124 -2.48 -0.95 13.29
C MET A 124 -3.72 -0.03 13.36
N LEU A 125 -4.69 -0.20 12.46
CA LEU A 125 -5.83 0.70 12.32
C LEU A 125 -7.14 -0.01 12.64
N ASP A 126 -8.09 0.76 13.15
CA ASP A 126 -9.48 0.32 13.36
C ASP A 126 -10.13 -0.07 12.04
N VAL A 127 -11.17 -0.91 12.11
CA VAL A 127 -11.85 -1.46 10.92
C VAL A 127 -12.36 -0.37 9.97
N SER A 128 -12.95 0.71 10.51
CA SER A 128 -13.44 1.83 9.70
C SER A 128 -12.31 2.56 8.96
N ILE A 129 -11.24 2.89 9.68
CA ILE A 129 -10.07 3.57 9.10
C ILE A 129 -9.35 2.67 8.09
N ARG A 130 -9.32 1.35 8.34
CA ARG A 130 -8.77 0.38 7.40
C ARG A 130 -9.46 0.44 6.04
N MET A 131 -10.79 0.46 6.02
CA MET A 131 -11.55 0.57 4.77
C MET A 131 -11.26 1.85 4.02
N GLU A 132 -11.20 2.99 4.73
CA GLU A 132 -10.86 4.26 4.12
C GLU A 132 -9.45 4.28 3.48
N ILE A 133 -8.47 3.61 4.11
CA ILE A 133 -7.13 3.45 3.53
C ILE A 133 -7.14 2.55 2.28
N LEU A 134 -7.91 1.46 2.31
CA LEU A 134 -8.07 0.59 1.14
C LEU A 134 -8.73 1.33 -0.04
N GLU A 135 -9.72 2.18 0.23
CA GLU A 135 -10.38 3.02 -0.78
C GLU A 135 -9.39 4.01 -1.42
N ILE A 136 -8.49 4.61 -0.63
CA ILE A 136 -7.43 5.46 -1.18
C ILE A 136 -6.56 4.68 -2.18
N PHE A 137 -6.10 3.48 -1.82
CA PHE A 137 -5.30 2.65 -2.72
C PHE A 137 -6.09 2.23 -3.97
N ALA A 138 -7.35 1.82 -3.82
CA ALA A 138 -8.21 1.44 -4.93
C ALA A 138 -8.42 2.61 -5.91
N LYS A 139 -8.69 3.81 -5.39
CA LYS A 139 -8.82 5.03 -6.18
C LYS A 139 -7.54 5.36 -6.94
N MET A 140 -6.39 5.35 -6.27
CA MET A 140 -5.10 5.68 -6.90
C MET A 140 -4.70 4.65 -7.97
N ARG A 141 -5.03 3.37 -7.77
CA ARG A 141 -4.81 2.33 -8.78
C ARG A 141 -5.52 2.66 -10.10
N ILE A 142 -6.76 3.12 -10.02
CA ILE A 142 -7.57 3.45 -11.20
C ILE A 142 -7.17 4.80 -11.81
N GLU A 143 -7.13 5.86 -10.99
CA GLU A 143 -6.94 7.23 -11.47
C GLU A 143 -5.52 7.49 -11.97
N LYS A 144 -4.51 6.86 -11.36
CA LYS A 144 -3.10 7.05 -11.68
C LYS A 144 -2.46 5.86 -12.40
N ASN A 145 -3.24 4.81 -12.73
CA ASN A 145 -2.71 3.55 -13.27
C ASN A 145 -1.53 2.99 -12.45
N LEU A 146 -1.64 3.14 -11.13
CA LEU A 146 -0.60 2.80 -10.17
C LEU A 146 -0.54 1.29 -9.94
N THR A 147 0.64 0.71 -10.05
CA THR A 147 0.88 -0.68 -9.63
C THR A 147 1.09 -0.73 -8.11
N ILE A 148 0.42 -1.67 -7.44
CA ILE A 148 0.52 -1.81 -5.97
C ILE A 148 0.88 -3.25 -5.63
N ILE A 149 1.97 -3.44 -4.88
CA ILE A 149 2.25 -4.69 -4.15
C ILE A 149 1.77 -4.47 -2.72
N PHE A 150 0.64 -5.10 -2.39
CA PHE A 150 0.01 -4.99 -1.08
C PHE A 150 0.32 -6.22 -0.23
N ILE A 151 1.14 -6.06 0.79
CA ILE A 151 1.52 -7.14 1.72
C ILE A 151 0.58 -7.07 2.91
N THR A 152 -0.10 -8.17 3.19
CA THR A 152 -1.05 -8.26 4.30
C THR A 152 -1.25 -9.70 4.76
N HIS A 153 -1.59 -9.88 6.03
CA HIS A 153 -2.11 -11.12 6.55
C HIS A 153 -3.66 -11.17 6.54
N ASP A 154 -4.31 -10.06 6.20
CA ASP A 154 -5.77 -9.95 6.11
C ASP A 154 -6.26 -10.23 4.67
N LEU A 155 -6.83 -11.42 4.48
CA LEU A 155 -7.33 -11.85 3.19
C LEU A 155 -8.52 -11.03 2.70
N ALA A 156 -9.31 -10.43 3.61
CA ALA A 156 -10.42 -9.55 3.22
C ALA A 156 -9.92 -8.27 2.54
N SER A 157 -8.89 -7.66 3.08
CA SER A 157 -8.20 -6.52 2.46
C SER A 157 -7.58 -6.90 1.11
N ALA A 158 -6.93 -8.08 1.04
CA ALA A 158 -6.37 -8.58 -0.21
C ALA A 158 -7.44 -8.79 -1.28
N ARG A 159 -8.58 -9.38 -0.93
CA ARG A 159 -9.72 -9.58 -1.84
C ARG A 159 -10.30 -8.27 -2.36
N TYR A 160 -10.38 -7.26 -1.49
CA TYR A 160 -10.93 -5.97 -1.86
C TYR A 160 -10.07 -5.24 -2.91
N LEU A 161 -8.75 -5.34 -2.77
CA LEU A 161 -7.81 -4.49 -3.55
C LEU A 161 -7.13 -5.23 -4.70
N ALA A 162 -6.83 -6.53 -4.57
CA ALA A 162 -5.91 -7.23 -5.46
C ALA A 162 -6.59 -7.86 -6.67
N ASP A 163 -5.95 -7.75 -7.85
CA ASP A 163 -6.31 -8.52 -9.03
C ASP A 163 -5.72 -9.95 -8.95
N ARG A 164 -4.54 -10.09 -8.32
CA ARG A 164 -3.84 -11.35 -8.12
C ARG A 164 -3.35 -11.47 -6.68
N ILE A 165 -3.36 -12.68 -6.15
CA ILE A 165 -2.83 -13.00 -4.83
C ILE A 165 -1.66 -13.98 -4.97
N ILE A 166 -0.63 -13.74 -4.17
CA ILE A 166 0.52 -14.63 -3.97
C ILE A 166 0.54 -15.02 -2.49
N VAL A 167 0.44 -16.30 -2.20
CA VAL A 167 0.51 -16.84 -0.83
C VAL A 167 1.92 -17.31 -0.53
N LEU A 168 2.50 -16.73 0.51
CA LEU A 168 3.84 -17.05 1.00
C LEU A 168 3.74 -17.86 2.29
N GLN A 169 4.53 -18.94 2.39
CA GLN A 169 4.71 -19.72 3.62
C GLN A 169 6.18 -20.08 3.77
N ASN A 170 6.77 -19.80 4.92
CA ASN A 170 8.18 -20.09 5.21
C ASN A 170 9.16 -19.59 4.13
N GLY A 171 8.91 -18.37 3.61
CA GLY A 171 9.75 -17.76 2.57
C GLY A 171 9.55 -18.30 1.15
N SER A 172 8.61 -19.23 0.93
CA SER A 172 8.33 -19.82 -0.38
C SER A 172 6.94 -19.48 -0.88
N ILE A 173 6.80 -19.28 -2.19
CA ILE A 173 5.50 -19.13 -2.84
C ILE A 173 4.86 -20.52 -2.92
N ILE A 174 3.73 -20.72 -2.24
CA ILE A 174 3.01 -21.99 -2.21
C ILE A 174 1.81 -22.01 -3.16
N GLU A 175 1.19 -20.84 -3.39
CA GLU A 175 0.07 -20.71 -4.30
C GLU A 175 -0.01 -19.28 -4.85
N GLN A 176 -0.44 -19.11 -6.10
CA GLN A 176 -0.68 -17.79 -6.71
C GLN A 176 -1.73 -17.90 -7.80
N GLY A 177 -2.47 -16.83 -8.02
CA GLY A 177 -3.50 -16.77 -9.06
C GLY A 177 -4.32 -15.50 -9.03
N PRO A 178 -5.34 -15.38 -9.92
CA PRO A 178 -6.38 -14.36 -9.79
C PRO A 178 -6.99 -14.40 -8.39
N ALA A 179 -7.27 -13.24 -7.81
CA ALA A 179 -7.70 -13.13 -6.42
C ALA A 179 -8.98 -13.92 -6.15
N GLU A 180 -9.98 -13.79 -7.02
CA GLU A 180 -11.27 -14.46 -6.84
C GLU A 180 -11.14 -15.99 -6.94
N ASP A 181 -10.37 -16.50 -7.92
CA ASP A 181 -10.15 -17.94 -8.10
C ASP A 181 -9.47 -18.57 -6.88
N LEU A 182 -8.43 -17.88 -6.37
CA LEU A 182 -7.66 -18.37 -5.23
C LEU A 182 -8.51 -18.40 -3.95
N ILE A 183 -9.41 -17.44 -3.78
CA ILE A 183 -10.31 -17.36 -2.62
C ILE A 183 -11.45 -18.38 -2.72
N GLN A 184 -12.06 -18.53 -3.90
CA GLN A 184 -13.19 -19.46 -4.08
C GLN A 184 -12.73 -20.93 -4.14
N SER A 185 -11.56 -21.21 -4.71
CA SER A 185 -11.08 -22.57 -4.96
C SER A 185 -9.61 -22.75 -4.60
N PRO A 186 -9.23 -22.52 -3.32
CA PRO A 186 -7.85 -22.69 -2.87
C PRO A 186 -7.41 -24.15 -2.98
N LYS A 187 -6.24 -24.38 -3.54
CA LYS A 187 -5.70 -25.74 -3.78
C LYS A 187 -4.84 -26.24 -2.62
N LYS A 188 -4.06 -25.33 -2.01
CA LYS A 188 -3.13 -25.67 -0.93
C LYS A 188 -3.80 -25.60 0.45
N ASP A 189 -3.44 -26.51 1.33
CA ASP A 189 -4.09 -26.60 2.65
C ASP A 189 -3.87 -25.35 3.50
N TYR A 190 -2.70 -24.73 3.42
CA TYR A 190 -2.44 -23.47 4.10
C TYR A 190 -3.32 -22.33 3.56
N THR A 191 -3.49 -22.24 2.23
CA THR A 191 -4.41 -21.26 1.62
C THR A 191 -5.86 -21.50 2.05
N LYS A 192 -6.29 -22.77 2.12
CA LYS A 192 -7.63 -23.13 2.64
C LYS A 192 -7.82 -22.69 4.09
N GLN A 193 -6.77 -22.83 4.92
CA GLN A 193 -6.81 -22.37 6.32
C GLN A 193 -6.93 -20.83 6.38
N LEU A 194 -6.16 -20.09 5.59
CA LEU A 194 -6.25 -18.64 5.51
C LEU A 194 -7.65 -18.17 5.09
N VAL A 195 -8.21 -18.78 4.03
CA VAL A 195 -9.56 -18.45 3.55
C VAL A 195 -10.61 -18.75 4.62
N ARG A 196 -10.54 -19.88 5.32
CA ARG A 196 -11.44 -20.21 6.42
C ARG A 196 -11.34 -19.25 7.60
N ALA A 197 -10.12 -18.85 7.97
CA ALA A 197 -9.87 -17.92 9.06
C ALA A 197 -10.42 -16.50 8.76
N ALA A 198 -10.36 -16.08 7.49
CA ALA A 198 -10.90 -14.79 7.05
C ALA A 198 -12.45 -14.76 6.91
N SER A 199 -13.12 -15.92 7.05
CA SER A 199 -14.54 -16.08 6.69
C SER A 199 -15.41 -16.54 7.85
N PRO A 200 -15.68 -15.74 8.89
CA PRO A 200 -16.63 -16.14 9.94
C PRO A 200 -18.12 -15.99 9.52
N GLY A 201 -18.51 -16.08 8.25
CA GLY A 201 -19.95 -16.03 7.98
C GLY A 201 -20.45 -15.87 6.53
N TRP A 202 -19.63 -15.51 5.56
CA TRP A 202 -20.13 -15.27 4.21
C TRP A 202 -19.97 -16.47 3.24
N LEU A 203 -19.13 -17.45 3.55
CA LEU A 203 -19.05 -18.72 2.78
C LEU A 203 -20.22 -19.68 3.06
N GLN A 204 -21.02 -19.47 4.12
CA GLN A 204 -22.18 -20.33 4.39
C GLN A 204 -23.42 -20.02 3.53
N LYS A 205 -23.44 -18.91 2.78
CA LYS A 205 -24.57 -18.55 1.91
C LYS A 205 -24.54 -19.16 0.51
N GLY A 206 -23.49 -19.89 0.14
CA GLY A 206 -23.35 -20.50 -1.19
C GLY A 206 -23.90 -21.90 -1.38
N ASN A 207 -24.22 -22.65 -0.31
CA ASN A 207 -24.59 -24.08 -0.41
C ASN A 207 -26.08 -24.38 -0.17
N ASN A 208 -26.98 -23.40 -0.16
CA ASN A 208 -28.42 -23.65 -0.03
C ASN A 208 -29.21 -23.36 -1.32
N LYS A 209 -28.72 -23.86 -2.45
CA LYS A 209 -29.58 -24.01 -3.65
C LYS A 209 -29.51 -25.48 -4.08
N GLY A 210 -30.56 -26.20 -3.70
CA GLY A 210 -30.84 -27.50 -4.30
C GLY A 210 -31.02 -28.61 -3.30
N VAL A 211 -32.16 -28.66 -2.63
CA VAL A 211 -32.97 -29.88 -2.41
C VAL A 211 -34.38 -29.40 -2.05
N ASN A 212 -35.22 -29.25 -3.04
CA ASN A 212 -36.64 -29.42 -2.89
C ASN A 212 -37.07 -30.44 -3.94
N ASN A 213 -37.03 -31.71 -3.52
CA ASN A 213 -37.85 -32.75 -4.10
C ASN A 213 -38.99 -33.02 -3.13
N GLY A 214 -40.21 -32.94 -3.59
CA GLY A 214 -41.43 -33.32 -2.89
C GLY A 214 -42.61 -32.59 -3.46
#